data_aeaccf394ef47194a74c9a73e5c95822
#
_entry.id   aeaccf394ef47194a74c9a73e5c95822
#
_cell.length_a   1.000
_cell.length_b   1.000
_cell.length_c   1.000
_cell.angle_alpha   90.00
_cell.angle_beta   90.00
_cell.angle_gamma   90.00
#
_symmetry.space_group_name_H-M   'P 1'
#
loop_
_entity.id
_entity.type
_entity.pdbx_description
1 polymer ?
#
loop_
_entity_poly.entity_id
_entity_poly.type
_entity_poly.pdbx_seq_one_letter_code
_entity_poly.pdbx_strand_id
1 'polypeptide(L)'
;MLITQDMIEIMAPVGCYESLAAAIQAGAGSVYFGIQGLNMRSASANNFTIEDLKNIANICRENKINSYLTVNTVIYGEDLEKMRNIIDAASESGITAIIASDVAALMYARGWDRADRKPRIEVHLSTQLNISNIEALKFYAQFADVVVLARELNMDQVKQIHEQIIAEKICGPKGELIRIEMFAHGALCMAVSGKCYMSLHEYNRSANRGGCAQVCRHAYDAYLLDDQDHDIQIEVDNKYLMSPKDLKTIHFMNKLIDAGVEVFKIEGRARGPEYVKTVVECYREA
;
A
#
# COMPACT_ATOMS: atom_id res chain seq x y z
N MET A 1 1.54 -22.06 -12.26
CA MET A 1 1.99 -21.22 -13.41
C MET A 1 3.31 -20.60 -13.00
N LEU A 2 4.35 -20.66 -13.83
CA LEU A 2 5.62 -19.99 -13.54
C LEU A 2 5.46 -18.51 -13.82
N ILE A 3 5.81 -17.66 -12.84
CA ILE A 3 5.87 -16.20 -13.03
C ILE A 3 7.08 -15.90 -13.92
N THR A 4 6.85 -15.23 -15.03
CA THR A 4 7.90 -14.77 -15.94
C THR A 4 8.29 -13.32 -15.61
N GLN A 5 9.46 -12.89 -16.06
CA GLN A 5 9.97 -11.54 -15.80
C GLN A 5 8.99 -10.43 -16.27
N ASP A 6 8.28 -10.66 -17.36
CA ASP A 6 7.29 -9.71 -17.91
C ASP A 6 6.04 -9.55 -17.04
N MET A 7 5.79 -10.50 -16.13
CA MET A 7 4.68 -10.46 -15.18
C MET A 7 5.03 -9.69 -13.90
N ILE A 8 6.33 -9.44 -13.66
CA ILE A 8 6.82 -8.79 -12.45
C ILE A 8 6.67 -7.26 -12.57
N GLU A 9 5.99 -6.67 -11.60
CA GLU A 9 5.76 -5.24 -11.53
C GLU A 9 6.47 -4.64 -10.30
N ILE A 10 7.40 -3.71 -10.52
CA ILE A 10 8.00 -2.91 -9.45
C ILE A 10 7.17 -1.63 -9.30
N MET A 11 6.50 -1.51 -8.14
CA MET A 11 5.64 -0.37 -7.82
C MET A 11 6.38 0.65 -6.97
N ALA A 12 6.67 1.82 -7.54
CA ALA A 12 7.45 2.88 -6.90
C ALA A 12 6.57 3.89 -6.14
N PRO A 13 7.04 4.37 -4.96
CA PRO A 13 6.36 5.42 -4.21
C PRO A 13 6.66 6.80 -4.79
N VAL A 14 5.65 7.65 -4.95
CA VAL A 14 5.84 9.02 -5.47
C VAL A 14 5.14 10.03 -4.57
N GLY A 15 5.87 11.06 -4.15
CA GLY A 15 5.35 12.17 -3.35
C GLY A 15 5.44 13.53 -4.05
N CYS A 16 6.19 13.62 -5.16
CA CYS A 16 6.39 14.83 -5.95
C CYS A 16 6.77 14.47 -7.39
N TYR A 17 6.81 15.46 -8.28
CA TYR A 17 7.16 15.25 -9.70
C TYR A 17 8.59 14.78 -9.90
N GLU A 18 9.53 15.21 -9.06
CA GLU A 18 10.92 14.75 -9.09
C GLU A 18 11.01 13.25 -8.78
N SER A 19 10.24 12.77 -7.79
CA SER A 19 10.15 11.34 -7.48
C SER A 19 9.46 10.55 -8.59
N LEU A 20 8.47 11.14 -9.28
CA LEU A 20 7.84 10.53 -10.44
C LEU A 20 8.83 10.35 -11.59
N ALA A 21 9.61 11.40 -11.90
CA ALA A 21 10.65 11.32 -12.92
C ALA A 21 11.73 10.30 -12.57
N ALA A 22 12.15 10.26 -11.30
CA ALA A 22 13.12 9.30 -10.79
C ALA A 22 12.63 7.85 -10.91
N ALA A 23 11.36 7.58 -10.56
CA ALA A 23 10.75 6.25 -10.70
C ALA A 23 10.71 5.77 -12.16
N ILE A 24 10.33 6.66 -13.09
CA ILE A 24 10.29 6.38 -14.52
C ILE A 24 11.70 6.06 -15.06
N GLN A 25 12.68 6.90 -14.74
CA GLN A 25 14.07 6.70 -15.16
C GLN A 25 14.67 5.39 -14.63
N ALA A 26 14.27 4.97 -13.42
CA ALA A 26 14.70 3.73 -12.80
C ALA A 26 13.99 2.48 -13.36
N GLY A 27 13.01 2.64 -14.25
CA GLY A 27 12.30 1.53 -14.87
C GLY A 27 11.20 0.93 -14.00
N ALA A 28 10.54 1.72 -13.16
CA ALA A 28 9.34 1.26 -12.46
C ALA A 28 8.25 0.81 -13.42
N GLY A 29 7.54 -0.28 -13.11
CA GLY A 29 6.36 -0.74 -13.86
C GLY A 29 5.11 0.06 -13.52
N SER A 30 5.06 0.60 -12.34
CA SER A 30 3.98 1.46 -11.86
C SER A 30 4.44 2.43 -10.77
N VAL A 31 3.62 3.45 -10.53
CA VAL A 31 3.80 4.40 -9.44
C VAL A 31 2.54 4.49 -8.59
N TYR A 32 2.71 4.67 -7.28
CA TYR A 32 1.58 4.96 -6.40
C TYR A 32 1.82 6.25 -5.61
N PHE A 33 0.76 7.01 -5.43
CA PHE A 33 0.81 8.33 -4.81
C PHE A 33 -0.48 8.65 -4.06
N GLY A 34 -0.49 9.76 -3.32
CA GLY A 34 -1.68 10.29 -2.66
C GLY A 34 -1.92 11.72 -3.06
N ILE A 35 -3.18 12.13 -2.99
CA ILE A 35 -3.57 13.54 -3.00
C ILE A 35 -3.96 13.97 -1.58
N GLN A 36 -4.11 15.27 -1.35
CA GLN A 36 -4.52 15.80 -0.06
C GLN A 36 -5.88 15.20 0.38
N GLY A 37 -5.90 14.54 1.55
CA GLY A 37 -7.12 14.03 2.15
C GLY A 37 -7.09 12.53 2.45
N LEU A 38 -7.87 11.71 1.74
CA LEU A 38 -8.22 10.34 2.12
C LEU A 38 -7.12 9.29 1.82
N ASN A 39 -5.89 9.52 2.29
CA ASN A 39 -4.81 8.54 2.21
C ASN A 39 -4.03 8.44 3.51
N MET A 40 -3.45 7.26 3.78
CA MET A 40 -2.74 6.92 5.03
C MET A 40 -1.48 7.75 5.30
N ARG A 41 -1.02 8.57 4.36
CA ARG A 41 0.14 9.47 4.47
C ARG A 41 -0.24 10.94 4.29
N SER A 42 -1.51 11.29 4.40
CA SER A 42 -2.00 12.65 4.16
C SER A 42 -1.32 13.71 5.04
N ALA A 43 -0.89 13.35 6.25
CA ALA A 43 -0.21 14.26 7.19
C ALA A 43 1.31 14.04 7.27
N SER A 44 1.88 12.99 6.65
CA SER A 44 3.29 12.60 6.85
C SER A 44 4.11 12.47 5.59
N ALA A 45 3.53 12.76 4.42
CA ALA A 45 4.24 12.79 3.13
C ALA A 45 3.78 13.98 2.32
N ASN A 46 4.58 14.35 1.32
CA ASN A 46 4.11 15.25 0.28
C ASN A 46 2.98 14.56 -0.47
N ASN A 47 1.95 15.34 -0.81
CA ASN A 47 0.81 14.86 -1.54
C ASN A 47 0.54 15.81 -2.70
N PHE A 48 0.16 15.24 -3.82
CA PHE A 48 -0.34 15.99 -4.96
C PHE A 48 -1.73 16.59 -4.66
N THR A 49 -2.23 17.37 -5.56
CA THR A 49 -3.58 17.91 -5.55
C THR A 49 -4.46 17.13 -6.52
N ILE A 50 -5.77 17.40 -6.51
CA ILE A 50 -6.70 16.76 -7.45
C ILE A 50 -6.44 17.24 -8.89
N GLU A 51 -5.97 18.47 -9.04
CA GLU A 51 -5.61 19.09 -10.32
C GLU A 51 -4.40 18.42 -10.98
N ASP A 52 -3.52 17.84 -10.20
CA ASP A 52 -2.31 17.11 -10.69
C ASP A 52 -2.67 15.78 -11.37
N LEU A 53 -3.84 15.19 -11.08
CA LEU A 53 -4.20 13.84 -11.53
C LEU A 53 -4.06 13.65 -13.04
N LYS A 54 -4.58 14.62 -13.82
CA LYS A 54 -4.53 14.55 -15.28
C LYS A 54 -3.09 14.61 -15.82
N ASN A 55 -2.25 15.45 -15.22
CA ASN A 55 -0.85 15.55 -15.63
C ASN A 55 -0.08 14.26 -15.29
N ILE A 56 -0.26 13.73 -14.08
CA ILE A 56 0.36 12.47 -13.65
C ILE A 56 -0.07 11.32 -14.58
N ALA A 57 -1.38 11.19 -14.86
CA ALA A 57 -1.90 10.16 -15.75
C ALA A 57 -1.30 10.24 -17.16
N ASN A 58 -1.15 11.47 -17.70
CA ASN A 58 -0.53 11.68 -19.00
C ASN A 58 0.95 11.28 -19.01
N ILE A 59 1.73 11.74 -18.03
CA ILE A 59 3.15 11.38 -17.88
C ILE A 59 3.30 9.85 -17.78
N CYS A 60 2.50 9.18 -16.95
CA CYS A 60 2.55 7.72 -16.81
C CYS A 60 2.21 7.01 -18.12
N ARG A 61 1.15 7.44 -18.82
CA ARG A 61 0.74 6.86 -20.09
C ARG A 61 1.80 7.03 -21.18
N GLU A 62 2.41 8.20 -21.30
CA GLU A 62 3.49 8.47 -22.27
C GLU A 62 4.71 7.59 -22.02
N ASN A 63 4.97 7.24 -20.77
CA ASN A 63 6.07 6.35 -20.36
C ASN A 63 5.66 4.87 -20.22
N LYS A 64 4.41 4.51 -20.56
CA LYS A 64 3.87 3.14 -20.52
C LYS A 64 3.96 2.49 -19.12
N ILE A 65 3.76 3.25 -18.07
CA ILE A 65 3.68 2.78 -16.69
C ILE A 65 2.29 3.02 -16.11
N ASN A 66 1.89 2.21 -15.15
CA ASN A 66 0.62 2.37 -14.46
C ASN A 66 0.69 3.42 -13.36
N SER A 67 -0.46 4.06 -13.10
CA SER A 67 -0.60 5.07 -12.04
C SER A 67 -1.69 4.65 -11.04
N TYR A 68 -1.35 4.63 -9.74
CA TYR A 68 -2.26 4.18 -8.69
C TYR A 68 -2.46 5.25 -7.63
N LEU A 69 -3.71 5.70 -7.46
CA LEU A 69 -4.07 6.68 -6.44
C LEU A 69 -4.47 6.00 -5.13
N THR A 70 -3.87 6.37 -4.01
CA THR A 70 -4.27 5.83 -2.70
C THR A 70 -5.51 6.54 -2.15
N VAL A 71 -6.57 5.74 -1.89
CA VAL A 71 -7.82 6.12 -1.20
C VAL A 71 -8.06 5.08 -0.10
N ASN A 72 -7.11 4.96 0.82
CA ASN A 72 -6.98 3.79 1.71
C ASN A 72 -7.09 4.12 3.20
N THR A 73 -7.74 5.22 3.56
CA THR A 73 -8.12 5.52 4.94
C THR A 73 -9.48 4.92 5.27
N VAL A 74 -9.81 4.87 6.56
CA VAL A 74 -11.18 4.65 7.02
C VAL A 74 -12.04 5.84 6.58
N ILE A 75 -13.19 5.59 5.98
CA ILE A 75 -14.14 6.58 5.48
C ILE A 75 -15.29 6.75 6.47
N TYR A 76 -15.52 7.97 6.93
CA TYR A 76 -16.69 8.30 7.76
C TYR A 76 -17.82 8.82 6.89
N GLY A 77 -19.03 8.92 7.44
CA GLY A 77 -20.20 9.40 6.70
C GLY A 77 -19.99 10.77 6.05
N GLU A 78 -19.30 11.67 6.73
CA GLU A 78 -18.93 13.00 6.24
C GLU A 78 -17.91 13.01 5.09
N ASP A 79 -17.15 11.93 4.93
CA ASP A 79 -16.13 11.81 3.88
C ASP A 79 -16.69 11.22 2.58
N LEU A 80 -17.90 10.67 2.58
CA LEU A 80 -18.44 9.93 1.43
C LEU A 80 -18.50 10.75 0.16
N GLU A 81 -18.92 12.01 0.24
CA GLU A 81 -18.97 12.90 -0.93
C GLU A 81 -17.55 13.21 -1.45
N LYS A 82 -16.63 13.53 -0.55
CA LYS A 82 -15.22 13.77 -0.89
C LYS A 82 -14.59 12.53 -1.54
N MET A 83 -14.85 11.34 -0.99
CA MET A 83 -14.37 10.08 -1.54
C MET A 83 -14.87 9.85 -2.96
N ARG A 84 -16.16 10.09 -3.21
CA ARG A 84 -16.77 9.98 -4.55
C ARG A 84 -16.12 10.94 -5.54
N ASN A 85 -15.98 12.22 -5.17
CA ASN A 85 -15.34 13.24 -6.02
C ASN A 85 -13.90 12.87 -6.37
N ILE A 86 -13.12 12.31 -5.42
CA ILE A 86 -11.74 11.86 -5.66
C ILE A 86 -11.72 10.69 -6.65
N ILE A 87 -12.59 9.70 -6.48
CA ILE A 87 -12.64 8.52 -7.37
C ILE A 87 -13.10 8.92 -8.78
N ASP A 88 -14.09 9.78 -8.90
CA ASP A 88 -14.55 10.28 -10.20
C ASP A 88 -13.46 11.09 -10.92
N ALA A 89 -12.80 12.00 -10.21
CA ALA A 89 -11.68 12.77 -10.76
C ALA A 89 -10.52 11.88 -11.21
N ALA A 90 -10.19 10.84 -10.46
CA ALA A 90 -9.16 9.87 -10.83
C ALA A 90 -9.54 9.12 -12.11
N SER A 91 -10.78 8.64 -12.19
CA SER A 91 -11.31 7.96 -13.37
C SER A 91 -11.30 8.86 -14.62
N GLU A 92 -11.81 10.08 -14.51
CA GLU A 92 -11.87 11.06 -15.61
C GLU A 92 -10.48 11.52 -16.07
N SER A 93 -9.52 11.56 -15.16
CA SER A 93 -8.13 11.92 -15.46
C SER A 93 -7.35 10.79 -16.16
N GLY A 94 -7.87 9.56 -16.16
CA GLY A 94 -7.20 8.41 -16.76
C GLY A 94 -6.16 7.76 -15.84
N ILE A 95 -6.31 7.89 -14.51
CA ILE A 95 -5.55 7.11 -13.53
C ILE A 95 -5.92 5.63 -13.69
N THR A 96 -4.92 4.74 -13.65
CA THR A 96 -5.13 3.31 -13.93
C THR A 96 -6.00 2.63 -12.87
N ALA A 97 -5.68 2.83 -11.59
CA ALA A 97 -6.43 2.22 -10.49
C ALA A 97 -6.38 3.07 -9.21
N ILE A 98 -7.28 2.76 -8.28
CA ILE A 98 -7.17 3.22 -6.90
C ILE A 98 -6.67 2.08 -6.00
N ILE A 99 -5.93 2.43 -4.94
CA ILE A 99 -5.60 1.51 -3.84
C ILE A 99 -6.53 1.84 -2.67
N ALA A 100 -7.47 0.95 -2.37
CA ALA A 100 -8.54 1.19 -1.40
C ALA A 100 -8.67 0.08 -0.36
N SER A 101 -9.27 0.41 0.79
CA SER A 101 -9.55 -0.53 1.88
C SER A 101 -10.97 -0.40 2.44
N ASP A 102 -11.59 0.75 2.30
CA ASP A 102 -12.94 0.96 2.80
C ASP A 102 -13.98 0.42 1.82
N VAL A 103 -14.97 -0.32 2.33
CA VAL A 103 -16.02 -0.95 1.50
C VAL A 103 -16.80 0.08 0.71
N ALA A 104 -17.03 1.29 1.25
CA ALA A 104 -17.69 2.36 0.52
C ALA A 104 -16.92 2.77 -0.74
N ALA A 105 -15.58 2.88 -0.64
CA ALA A 105 -14.72 3.19 -1.78
C ALA A 105 -14.69 2.03 -2.79
N LEU A 106 -14.61 0.76 -2.32
CA LEU A 106 -14.63 -0.43 -3.17
C LEU A 106 -15.92 -0.52 -3.97
N MET A 107 -17.07 -0.42 -3.30
CA MET A 107 -18.38 -0.49 -3.96
C MET A 107 -18.59 0.63 -4.96
N TYR A 108 -18.20 1.86 -4.60
CA TYR A 108 -18.34 3.01 -5.48
C TYR A 108 -17.46 2.91 -6.73
N ALA A 109 -16.19 2.56 -6.57
CA ALA A 109 -15.27 2.35 -7.69
C ALA A 109 -15.76 1.24 -8.64
N ARG A 110 -16.37 0.19 -8.10
CA ARG A 110 -16.96 -0.91 -8.88
C ARG A 110 -18.33 -0.59 -9.48
N GLY A 111 -18.86 0.62 -9.27
CA GLY A 111 -20.13 1.06 -9.85
C GLY A 111 -21.35 0.33 -9.28
N TRP A 112 -21.30 -0.17 -8.05
CA TRP A 112 -22.42 -0.89 -7.45
C TRP A 112 -23.64 -0.02 -7.17
N ASP A 113 -23.46 1.29 -7.13
CA ASP A 113 -24.50 2.32 -7.06
C ASP A 113 -25.17 2.61 -8.41
N ARG A 114 -24.63 2.09 -9.53
CA ARG A 114 -25.12 2.32 -10.90
C ARG A 114 -25.98 1.17 -11.39
N ALA A 115 -26.98 1.52 -12.20
CA ALA A 115 -27.89 0.51 -12.79
C ALA A 115 -27.16 -0.44 -13.75
N ASP A 116 -26.19 0.08 -14.51
CA ASP A 116 -25.39 -0.70 -15.48
C ASP A 116 -24.22 -1.46 -14.83
N ARG A 117 -23.96 -1.24 -13.53
CA ARG A 117 -22.85 -1.84 -12.77
C ARG A 117 -21.47 -1.67 -13.41
N LYS A 118 -21.30 -0.70 -14.30
CA LYS A 118 -20.00 -0.43 -14.91
C LYS A 118 -19.04 0.16 -13.88
N PRO A 119 -17.83 -0.40 -13.76
CA PRO A 119 -16.81 0.16 -12.90
C PRO A 119 -16.39 1.55 -13.37
N ARG A 120 -16.08 2.42 -12.42
CA ARG A 120 -15.51 3.74 -12.68
C ARG A 120 -14.02 3.66 -12.93
N ILE A 121 -13.35 2.86 -12.11
CA ILE A 121 -11.89 2.71 -12.10
C ILE A 121 -11.52 1.34 -11.55
N GLU A 122 -10.35 0.84 -11.89
CA GLU A 122 -9.80 -0.39 -11.32
C GLU A 122 -9.46 -0.21 -9.84
N VAL A 123 -9.43 -1.34 -9.12
CA VAL A 123 -9.17 -1.34 -7.68
C VAL A 123 -8.05 -2.33 -7.36
N HIS A 124 -7.06 -1.87 -6.58
CA HIS A 124 -6.13 -2.70 -5.83
C HIS A 124 -6.55 -2.71 -4.36
N LEU A 125 -6.59 -3.87 -3.74
CA LEU A 125 -6.92 -4.00 -2.32
C LEU A 125 -5.72 -3.60 -1.48
N SER A 126 -5.95 -2.70 -0.53
CA SER A 126 -4.87 -2.22 0.34
C SER A 126 -4.57 -3.19 1.49
N THR A 127 -3.32 -3.18 1.98
CA THR A 127 -2.89 -3.99 3.13
C THR A 127 -3.73 -3.75 4.40
N GLN A 128 -4.44 -2.61 4.52
CA GLN A 128 -5.32 -2.32 5.65
C GLN A 128 -6.53 -3.26 5.74
N LEU A 129 -6.84 -4.02 4.69
CA LEU A 129 -7.85 -5.07 4.74
C LEU A 129 -7.39 -6.32 5.49
N ASN A 130 -6.09 -6.44 5.74
CA ASN A 130 -5.49 -7.57 6.48
C ASN A 130 -5.86 -8.94 5.88
N ILE A 131 -5.78 -9.07 4.56
CA ILE A 131 -6.08 -10.33 3.86
C ILE A 131 -4.97 -11.32 4.16
N SER A 132 -5.28 -12.34 4.97
CA SER A 132 -4.32 -13.29 5.52
C SER A 132 -4.69 -14.77 5.26
N ASN A 133 -5.77 -15.01 4.54
CA ASN A 133 -6.22 -16.36 4.16
C ASN A 133 -7.04 -16.32 2.87
N ILE A 134 -7.26 -17.51 2.31
CA ILE A 134 -7.94 -17.65 1.02
C ILE A 134 -9.42 -17.24 1.06
N GLU A 135 -10.13 -17.43 2.17
CA GLU A 135 -11.53 -17.07 2.26
C GLU A 135 -11.73 -15.56 2.26
N ALA A 136 -10.88 -14.82 2.97
CA ALA A 136 -10.86 -13.36 2.88
C ALA A 136 -10.52 -12.89 1.46
N LEU A 137 -9.54 -13.53 0.80
CA LEU A 137 -9.18 -13.23 -0.57
C LEU A 137 -10.36 -13.46 -1.53
N LYS A 138 -11.06 -14.61 -1.45
CA LYS A 138 -12.25 -14.90 -2.26
C LYS A 138 -13.33 -13.83 -2.11
N PHE A 139 -13.59 -13.41 -0.87
CA PHE A 139 -14.57 -12.36 -0.62
C PHE A 139 -14.18 -11.05 -1.31
N TYR A 140 -12.92 -10.64 -1.19
CA TYR A 140 -12.46 -9.37 -1.76
C TYR A 140 -12.14 -9.43 -3.26
N ALA A 141 -11.92 -10.60 -3.84
CA ALA A 141 -11.67 -10.77 -5.28
C ALA A 141 -12.79 -10.21 -6.17
N GLN A 142 -14.02 -10.11 -5.66
CA GLN A 142 -15.14 -9.49 -6.37
C GLN A 142 -14.93 -7.98 -6.65
N PHE A 143 -14.01 -7.34 -5.94
CA PHE A 143 -13.77 -5.89 -6.06
C PHE A 143 -12.51 -5.54 -6.85
N ALA A 144 -11.51 -6.43 -6.91
CA ALA A 144 -10.19 -6.08 -7.40
C ALA A 144 -9.46 -7.24 -8.07
N ASP A 145 -8.54 -6.89 -8.97
CA ASP A 145 -7.68 -7.84 -9.69
C ASP A 145 -6.30 -8.00 -9.03
N VAL A 146 -5.96 -7.13 -8.06
CA VAL A 146 -4.72 -7.18 -7.29
C VAL A 146 -5.02 -7.09 -5.80
N VAL A 147 -4.40 -7.98 -5.01
CA VAL A 147 -4.54 -8.02 -3.57
C VAL A 147 -3.20 -7.79 -2.88
N VAL A 148 -3.16 -6.83 -1.93
CA VAL A 148 -2.03 -6.71 -1.01
C VAL A 148 -2.28 -7.61 0.18
N LEU A 149 -1.50 -8.68 0.29
CA LEU A 149 -1.59 -9.59 1.43
C LEU A 149 -1.08 -8.92 2.71
N ALA A 150 -1.55 -9.45 3.85
CA ALA A 150 -1.10 -9.02 5.17
C ALA A 150 0.41 -9.23 5.32
N ARG A 151 1.09 -8.25 5.91
CA ARG A 151 2.56 -8.26 6.11
C ARG A 151 3.02 -9.26 7.17
N GLU A 152 2.09 -9.76 7.94
CA GLU A 152 2.31 -10.73 9.01
C GLU A 152 2.49 -12.17 8.51
N LEU A 153 2.19 -12.40 7.21
CA LEU A 153 2.32 -13.73 6.59
C LEU A 153 3.78 -14.09 6.33
N ASN A 154 4.12 -15.35 6.59
CA ASN A 154 5.38 -15.91 6.11
C ASN A 154 5.27 -16.41 4.66
N MET A 155 6.40 -16.76 4.05
CA MET A 155 6.44 -17.15 2.63
C MET A 155 5.65 -18.43 2.31
N ASP A 156 5.61 -19.38 3.23
CA ASP A 156 4.84 -20.62 3.04
C ASP A 156 3.34 -20.35 2.99
N GLN A 157 2.86 -19.44 3.85
CA GLN A 157 1.47 -19.00 3.85
C GLN A 157 1.10 -18.25 2.56
N VAL A 158 1.98 -17.37 2.08
CA VAL A 158 1.78 -16.66 0.79
C VAL A 158 1.70 -17.67 -0.35
N LYS A 159 2.64 -18.64 -0.38
CA LYS A 159 2.67 -19.71 -1.40
C LYS A 159 1.39 -20.54 -1.38
N GLN A 160 0.91 -20.95 -0.19
CA GLN A 160 -0.35 -21.68 -0.05
C GLN A 160 -1.54 -20.90 -0.63
N ILE A 161 -1.62 -19.60 -0.35
CA ILE A 161 -2.68 -18.74 -0.92
C ILE A 161 -2.57 -18.70 -2.45
N HIS A 162 -1.37 -18.53 -2.99
CA HIS A 162 -1.16 -18.52 -4.44
C HIS A 162 -1.52 -19.86 -5.11
N GLU A 163 -1.13 -20.98 -4.51
CA GLU A 163 -1.50 -22.32 -5.00
C GLU A 163 -3.02 -22.52 -5.02
N GLN A 164 -3.73 -22.00 -4.01
CA GLN A 164 -5.19 -22.03 -3.96
C GLN A 164 -5.85 -21.11 -4.99
N ILE A 165 -5.27 -19.91 -5.25
CA ILE A 165 -5.74 -19.02 -6.33
C ILE A 165 -5.75 -19.78 -7.66
N ILE A 166 -4.68 -20.51 -7.96
CA ILE A 166 -4.55 -21.29 -9.20
C ILE A 166 -5.50 -22.48 -9.21
N ALA A 167 -5.51 -23.28 -8.14
CA ALA A 167 -6.31 -24.50 -8.06
C ALA A 167 -7.82 -24.22 -8.15
N GLU A 168 -8.29 -23.17 -7.51
CA GLU A 168 -9.70 -22.78 -7.47
C GLU A 168 -10.07 -21.75 -8.55
N LYS A 169 -9.09 -21.33 -9.38
CA LYS A 169 -9.27 -20.33 -10.44
C LYS A 169 -9.93 -19.05 -9.93
N ILE A 170 -9.41 -18.51 -8.82
CA ILE A 170 -9.95 -17.30 -8.23
C ILE A 170 -9.57 -16.11 -9.08
N CYS A 171 -10.58 -15.53 -9.73
CA CYS A 171 -10.40 -14.41 -10.65
C CYS A 171 -10.93 -13.11 -10.04
N GLY A 172 -10.29 -12.01 -10.42
CA GLY A 172 -10.79 -10.67 -10.21
C GLY A 172 -11.87 -10.28 -11.21
N PRO A 173 -12.33 -9.03 -11.18
CA PRO A 173 -13.39 -8.53 -12.06
C PRO A 173 -13.09 -8.54 -13.56
N LYS A 174 -11.82 -8.60 -13.96
CA LYS A 174 -11.41 -8.74 -15.37
C LYS A 174 -11.54 -10.17 -15.89
N GLY A 175 -11.79 -11.13 -15.01
CA GLY A 175 -11.83 -12.56 -15.35
C GLY A 175 -10.44 -13.22 -15.40
N GLU A 176 -9.39 -12.50 -15.02
CA GLU A 176 -8.02 -13.00 -14.86
C GLU A 176 -7.77 -13.43 -13.42
N LEU A 177 -6.82 -14.34 -13.21
CA LEU A 177 -6.41 -14.76 -11.86
C LEU A 177 -5.98 -13.54 -11.07
N ILE A 178 -6.43 -13.47 -9.80
CA ILE A 178 -6.06 -12.36 -8.93
C ILE A 178 -4.55 -12.38 -8.63
N ARG A 179 -3.90 -11.23 -8.76
CA ARG A 179 -2.45 -11.06 -8.58
C ARG A 179 -2.14 -10.72 -7.13
N ILE A 180 -0.99 -11.21 -6.65
CA ILE A 180 -0.50 -10.92 -5.30
C ILE A 180 0.49 -9.76 -5.34
N GLU A 181 0.20 -8.73 -4.52
CA GLU A 181 1.09 -7.61 -4.23
C GLU A 181 1.63 -7.75 -2.80
N MET A 182 2.93 -7.53 -2.62
CA MET A 182 3.56 -7.45 -1.29
C MET A 182 4.54 -6.29 -1.20
N PHE A 183 4.69 -5.75 0.03
CA PHE A 183 5.79 -4.82 0.29
C PHE A 183 7.13 -5.56 0.20
N ALA A 184 8.06 -4.99 -0.56
CA ALA A 184 9.39 -5.53 -0.78
C ALA A 184 10.49 -4.73 -0.08
N HIS A 185 10.29 -3.42 0.11
CA HIS A 185 11.32 -2.54 0.66
C HIS A 185 10.72 -1.38 1.44
N GLY A 186 11.47 -0.91 2.45
CA GLY A 186 11.23 0.33 3.16
C GLY A 186 10.61 0.16 4.55
N ALA A 187 10.13 1.25 5.10
CA ALA A 187 9.68 1.32 6.48
C ALA A 187 8.49 0.42 6.78
N LEU A 188 8.64 -0.44 7.79
CA LEU A 188 7.54 -1.24 8.31
C LEU A 188 6.75 -0.46 9.38
N CYS A 189 5.44 -0.71 9.43
CA CYS A 189 4.60 -0.31 10.55
C CYS A 189 4.65 -1.38 11.65
N MET A 190 4.77 -0.99 12.91
CA MET A 190 4.72 -1.95 14.01
C MET A 190 3.31 -2.49 14.28
N ALA A 191 2.28 -1.76 13.85
CA ALA A 191 0.90 -2.16 14.06
C ALA A 191 0.40 -3.10 12.98
N VAL A 192 -0.49 -4.02 13.34
CA VAL A 192 -1.14 -4.95 12.42
C VAL A 192 -1.86 -4.16 11.32
N SER A 193 -1.42 -4.38 10.09
CA SER A 193 -2.00 -3.74 8.89
C SER A 193 -2.20 -2.22 9.00
N GLY A 194 -1.35 -1.53 9.78
CA GLY A 194 -1.43 -0.09 9.98
C GLY A 194 -2.53 0.39 10.92
N LYS A 195 -3.28 -0.50 11.57
CA LYS A 195 -4.33 -0.16 12.54
C LYS A 195 -3.71 0.17 13.89
N CYS A 196 -3.53 1.46 14.18
CA CYS A 196 -2.77 1.94 15.33
C CYS A 196 -3.48 3.10 16.05
N TYR A 197 -3.48 3.03 17.38
CA TYR A 197 -4.03 4.08 18.26
C TYR A 197 -2.97 4.99 18.90
N MET A 198 -1.66 4.72 18.73
CA MET A 198 -0.60 5.49 19.40
C MET A 198 -0.70 6.99 19.11
N SER A 199 -0.85 7.36 17.83
CA SER A 199 -0.97 8.77 17.44
C SER A 199 -2.28 9.42 17.91
N LEU A 200 -3.34 8.63 18.07
CA LEU A 200 -4.60 9.11 18.63
C LEU A 200 -4.44 9.39 20.12
N HIS A 201 -3.80 8.48 20.85
CA HIS A 201 -3.54 8.63 22.27
C HIS A 201 -2.66 9.86 22.58
N GLU A 202 -1.52 9.98 21.90
CA GLU A 202 -0.53 11.02 22.19
C GLU A 202 -0.92 12.41 21.64
N TYR A 203 -1.55 12.46 20.48
CA TYR A 203 -1.74 13.72 19.73
C TYR A 203 -3.17 13.98 19.29
N ASN A 204 -4.12 13.14 19.70
CA ASN A 204 -5.51 13.18 19.23
C ASN A 204 -5.64 13.17 17.70
N ARG A 205 -4.76 12.38 17.03
CA ARG A 205 -4.68 12.27 15.55
C ARG A 205 -4.75 10.81 15.13
N SER A 206 -5.81 10.43 14.42
CA SER A 206 -6.00 9.04 13.99
C SER A 206 -5.03 8.65 12.88
N ALA A 207 -4.15 7.66 13.15
CA ALA A 207 -3.28 7.07 12.14
C ALA A 207 -4.08 6.41 11.02
N ASN A 208 -5.25 5.82 11.33
CA ASN A 208 -6.12 5.15 10.36
C ASN A 208 -6.81 6.15 9.40
N ARG A 209 -6.72 7.43 9.70
CA ARG A 209 -7.22 8.54 8.87
C ARG A 209 -6.09 9.42 8.32
N GLY A 210 -4.88 8.88 8.24
CA GLY A 210 -3.72 9.56 7.68
C GLY A 210 -2.94 10.43 8.67
N GLY A 211 -3.36 10.51 9.95
CA GLY A 211 -2.74 11.34 10.99
C GLY A 211 -1.61 10.65 11.78
N CYS A 212 -0.90 9.69 11.17
CA CYS A 212 0.22 8.99 11.84
C CYS A 212 1.37 9.96 12.14
N ALA A 213 1.66 10.17 13.44
CA ALA A 213 2.79 10.98 13.92
C ALA A 213 4.08 10.16 14.12
N GLN A 214 4.08 8.88 13.74
CA GLN A 214 5.22 7.97 13.88
C GLN A 214 5.74 7.85 15.32
N VAL A 215 4.85 7.85 16.32
CA VAL A 215 5.20 7.73 17.74
C VAL A 215 6.12 6.55 18.01
N CYS A 216 5.89 5.39 17.35
CA CYS A 216 6.75 4.21 17.46
C CYS A 216 8.21 4.44 17.00
N ARG A 217 8.53 5.56 16.37
CA ARG A 217 9.87 5.94 15.93
C ARG A 217 10.57 6.91 16.89
N HIS A 218 9.92 7.29 17.99
CA HIS A 218 10.53 8.08 19.04
C HIS A 218 11.47 7.23 19.90
N ALA A 219 12.40 7.88 20.59
CA ALA A 219 13.19 7.26 21.62
C ALA A 219 12.33 7.06 22.87
N TYR A 220 12.51 5.93 23.54
CA TYR A 220 11.83 5.57 24.77
C TYR A 220 12.82 5.15 25.85
N ASP A 221 12.52 5.52 27.09
CA ASP A 221 13.11 4.89 28.26
C ASP A 221 12.13 3.84 28.79
N ALA A 222 12.62 2.66 29.15
CA ALA A 222 11.80 1.56 29.63
C ALA A 222 12.00 1.35 31.12
N TYR A 223 10.91 1.20 31.86
CA TYR A 223 10.92 0.93 33.28
C TYR A 223 10.10 -0.33 33.58
N LEU A 224 10.60 -1.16 34.50
CA LEU A 224 9.82 -2.22 35.11
C LEU A 224 9.19 -1.65 36.38
N LEU A 225 7.87 -1.62 36.45
CA LEU A 225 7.15 -1.28 37.66
C LEU A 225 6.97 -2.56 38.49
N ASP A 226 7.44 -2.57 39.71
CA ASP A 226 7.16 -3.66 40.65
C ASP A 226 6.07 -3.24 41.66
N ASP A 227 5.49 -4.22 42.37
CA ASP A 227 4.43 -3.99 43.39
C ASP A 227 4.91 -3.21 44.62
N GLN A 228 6.19 -2.83 44.68
CA GLN A 228 6.83 -2.15 45.79
C GLN A 228 7.22 -0.68 45.48
N ASP A 229 6.68 -0.13 44.39
CA ASP A 229 7.01 1.23 43.90
C ASP A 229 8.51 1.44 43.56
N HIS A 230 9.23 0.37 43.18
CA HIS A 230 10.59 0.48 42.69
C HIS A 230 10.58 0.53 41.16
N ASP A 231 10.90 1.68 40.61
CA ASP A 231 11.13 1.83 39.18
C ASP A 231 12.51 1.27 38.81
N ILE A 232 12.54 0.08 38.22
CA ILE A 232 13.78 -0.50 37.69
C ILE A 232 13.90 -0.05 36.24
N GLN A 233 14.83 0.82 35.94
CA GLN A 233 15.14 1.21 34.59
C GLN A 233 15.76 0.02 33.85
N ILE A 234 15.16 -0.36 32.73
CA ILE A 234 15.70 -1.37 31.83
C ILE A 234 16.65 -0.67 30.88
N GLU A 235 17.92 -1.03 30.91
CA GLU A 235 18.89 -0.55 29.94
C GLU A 235 18.58 -1.14 28.55
N VAL A 236 18.36 -0.27 27.57
CA VAL A 236 18.07 -0.64 26.19
C VAL A 236 19.21 -0.12 25.33
N ASP A 237 19.86 -0.98 24.56
CA ASP A 237 21.03 -0.66 23.72
C ASP A 237 20.76 0.50 22.75
N ASN A 238 19.52 0.59 22.27
CA ASN A 238 19.06 1.75 21.53
C ASN A 238 17.68 2.19 22.03
N LYS A 239 17.46 3.49 22.09
CA LYS A 239 16.21 4.08 22.60
C LYS A 239 14.98 3.86 21.68
N TYR A 240 15.16 3.25 20.51
CA TYR A 240 14.09 3.03 19.52
C TYR A 240 13.41 1.66 19.72
N LEU A 241 12.99 1.39 20.95
CA LEU A 241 12.43 0.10 21.38
C LEU A 241 11.28 -0.39 20.49
N MET A 242 10.40 0.52 20.05
CA MET A 242 9.20 0.18 19.29
C MET A 242 9.37 0.35 17.77
N SER A 243 10.52 0.81 17.30
CA SER A 243 10.76 1.03 15.87
C SER A 243 11.15 -0.25 15.17
N PRO A 244 10.34 -0.82 14.28
CA PRO A 244 10.76 -1.96 13.49
C PRO A 244 11.90 -1.55 12.54
N LYS A 245 12.76 -2.51 12.21
CA LYS A 245 13.74 -2.35 11.13
C LYS A 245 13.03 -2.20 9.78
N ASP A 246 13.65 -1.51 8.85
CA ASP A 246 13.15 -1.42 7.49
C ASP A 246 13.19 -2.80 6.80
N LEU A 247 12.16 -3.08 6.02
CA LEU A 247 12.10 -4.28 5.20
C LEU A 247 13.12 -4.18 4.05
N LYS A 248 13.80 -5.28 3.76
CA LYS A 248 14.72 -5.40 2.63
C LYS A 248 14.71 -6.83 2.11
N THR A 249 13.98 -7.10 1.04
CA THR A 249 13.77 -8.44 0.50
C THR A 249 14.66 -8.79 -0.69
N ILE A 250 15.46 -7.87 -1.18
CA ILE A 250 16.27 -8.03 -2.39
C ILE A 250 17.13 -9.31 -2.38
N HIS A 251 17.63 -9.73 -1.20
CA HIS A 251 18.47 -10.92 -1.06
C HIS A 251 17.72 -12.25 -1.18
N PHE A 252 16.38 -12.22 -1.16
CA PHE A 252 15.52 -13.40 -1.29
C PHE A 252 14.29 -13.11 -2.17
N MET A 253 14.45 -12.20 -3.13
CA MET A 253 13.38 -11.82 -4.07
C MET A 253 12.87 -13.03 -4.84
N ASN A 254 13.76 -13.95 -5.21
CA ASN A 254 13.40 -15.22 -5.84
C ASN A 254 12.38 -16.03 -5.03
N LYS A 255 12.48 -16.03 -3.68
CA LYS A 255 11.52 -16.74 -2.81
C LYS A 255 10.14 -16.08 -2.82
N LEU A 256 10.09 -14.75 -2.98
CA LEU A 256 8.81 -14.04 -3.14
C LEU A 256 8.16 -14.41 -4.48
N ILE A 257 8.94 -14.45 -5.55
CA ILE A 257 8.47 -14.87 -6.88
C ILE A 257 7.99 -16.32 -6.84
N ASP A 258 8.76 -17.22 -6.22
CA ASP A 258 8.39 -18.64 -6.05
C ASP A 258 7.12 -18.81 -5.19
N ALA A 259 6.85 -17.86 -4.30
CA ALA A 259 5.63 -17.83 -3.50
C ALA A 259 4.43 -17.20 -4.24
N GLY A 260 4.60 -16.73 -5.47
CA GLY A 260 3.51 -16.20 -6.29
C GLY A 260 3.34 -14.69 -6.23
N VAL A 261 4.31 -13.94 -5.71
CA VAL A 261 4.26 -12.47 -5.67
C VAL A 261 4.62 -11.91 -7.05
N GLU A 262 3.73 -11.13 -7.63
CA GLU A 262 3.90 -10.50 -8.93
C GLU A 262 4.14 -8.99 -8.84
N VAL A 263 3.60 -8.32 -7.80
CA VAL A 263 3.73 -6.87 -7.62
C VAL A 263 4.56 -6.57 -6.38
N PHE A 264 5.73 -5.99 -6.59
CA PHE A 264 6.71 -5.65 -5.56
C PHE A 264 6.60 -4.18 -5.20
N LYS A 265 5.99 -3.90 -4.05
CA LYS A 265 5.75 -2.53 -3.60
C LYS A 265 6.89 -2.00 -2.75
N ILE A 266 7.40 -0.83 -3.13
CA ILE A 266 8.41 -0.10 -2.37
C ILE A 266 7.70 0.95 -1.50
N GLU A 267 7.94 0.94 -0.18
CA GLU A 267 7.45 2.01 0.73
C GLU A 267 8.44 3.18 0.70
N GLY A 268 7.92 4.42 0.66
CA GLY A 268 8.79 5.58 0.68
C GLY A 268 8.23 6.87 0.11
N ARG A 269 6.90 7.11 0.15
CA ARG A 269 6.30 8.35 -0.39
C ARG A 269 6.83 9.66 0.24
N ALA A 270 7.38 9.57 1.46
CA ALA A 270 8.03 10.70 2.14
C ALA A 270 9.54 10.79 1.86
N ARG A 271 10.09 9.88 1.05
CA ARG A 271 11.52 9.86 0.70
C ARG A 271 11.80 10.70 -0.54
N GLY A 272 13.05 11.18 -0.65
CA GLY A 272 13.51 11.94 -1.81
C GLY A 272 13.63 11.10 -3.09
N PRO A 273 13.76 11.78 -4.26
CA PRO A 273 13.87 11.12 -5.55
C PRO A 273 15.09 10.20 -5.67
N GLU A 274 16.18 10.50 -4.98
CA GLU A 274 17.41 9.67 -4.95
C GLU A 274 17.12 8.29 -4.36
N TYR A 275 16.35 8.24 -3.26
CA TYR A 275 15.92 6.98 -2.67
C TYR A 275 15.05 6.19 -3.64
N VAL A 276 14.07 6.85 -4.25
CA VAL A 276 13.16 6.19 -5.20
C VAL A 276 13.95 5.59 -6.36
N LYS A 277 14.84 6.37 -6.98
CA LYS A 277 15.68 5.91 -8.09
C LYS A 277 16.51 4.71 -7.69
N THR A 278 17.33 4.84 -6.65
CA THR A 278 18.28 3.80 -6.23
C THR A 278 17.57 2.50 -5.89
N VAL A 279 16.47 2.55 -5.13
CA VAL A 279 15.77 1.33 -4.71
C VAL A 279 15.09 0.67 -5.90
N VAL A 280 14.43 1.43 -6.78
CA VAL A 280 13.78 0.85 -7.97
C VAL A 280 14.81 0.20 -8.90
N GLU A 281 15.95 0.87 -9.19
CA GLU A 281 17.04 0.32 -9.99
C GLU A 281 17.53 -1.01 -9.41
N CYS A 282 17.83 -1.08 -8.10
CA CYS A 282 18.27 -2.30 -7.44
C CYS A 282 17.28 -3.47 -7.59
N TYR A 283 15.97 -3.20 -7.44
CA TYR A 283 14.95 -4.24 -7.57
C TYR A 283 14.66 -4.61 -9.04
N ARG A 284 14.98 -3.73 -10.00
CA ARG A 284 14.90 -4.06 -11.44
C ARG A 284 16.05 -4.92 -11.90
N GLU A 285 17.23 -4.77 -11.30
CA GLU A 285 18.44 -5.53 -11.65
C GLU A 285 18.45 -6.93 -10.98
N ALA A 286 17.76 -7.11 -9.86
CA ALA A 286 17.72 -8.37 -9.10
C ALA A 286 16.77 -9.40 -9.70
#